data_43a759dd58e644030f60c726eb381f6f
#
_entry.id   43a759dd58e644030f60c726eb381f6f
#
_cell.length_a   1.000
_cell.length_b   1.000
_cell.length_c   1.000
_cell.angle_alpha   90.00
_cell.angle_beta   90.00
_cell.angle_gamma   90.00
#
_symmetry.space_group_name_H-M   'P 1'
#
loop_
_entity.id
_entity.type
_entity.pdbx_description
1 polymer ?
#
loop_
_entity_poly.entity_id
_entity_poly.type
_entity_poly.pdbx_seq_one_letter_code
_entity_poly.pdbx_strand_id
1 'polypeptide(L)'
;EIIPELDLIVIGEGEETFEELYDKVKDNSKDFTNVNGLCIRNKNSGYEFTAPRALIADLNSVPLPAYDLMETEIYFKFSSLPLSADSFNSKRRASTVWERGCPRGCTFCSHNGMSRIDLQNIYGEGDRKQGEKLVRISDKENDTFQLPARWPTPEYAVNNVKLLKEKFNVDFISILDENMTSNLKWTKEFCDLYVKEGLDKIVKW
;
A
#
# COMPACT_ATOMS: atom_id res chain seq x y z
N GLU A 1 8.10 -21.30 0.62
CA GLU A 1 9.34 -21.53 1.39
C GLU A 1 9.82 -20.20 1.93
N ILE A 2 10.03 -20.13 3.25
CA ILE A 2 10.58 -18.93 3.88
C ILE A 2 12.10 -19.01 3.75
N ILE A 3 12.72 -17.91 3.31
CA ILE A 3 14.16 -17.85 3.05
C ILE A 3 14.91 -17.98 4.40
N PRO A 4 15.78 -18.99 4.59
CA PRO A 4 16.43 -19.26 5.87
C PRO A 4 17.28 -18.10 6.43
N GLU A 5 17.68 -17.18 5.58
CA GLU A 5 18.51 -16.01 5.92
C GLU A 5 17.71 -14.86 6.53
N LEU A 6 16.37 -14.89 6.44
CA LEU A 6 15.53 -13.84 7.01
C LEU A 6 15.31 -14.07 8.51
N ASP A 7 15.57 -13.06 9.31
CA ASP A 7 15.31 -13.08 10.75
C ASP A 7 13.85 -12.82 11.08
N LEU A 8 13.21 -11.93 10.33
CA LEU A 8 11.80 -11.59 10.49
C LEU A 8 11.18 -11.11 9.16
N ILE A 9 9.86 -11.23 9.06
CA ILE A 9 9.06 -10.76 7.92
C ILE A 9 7.91 -9.93 8.48
N VAL A 10 7.71 -8.74 7.91
CA VAL A 10 6.53 -7.91 8.19
C VAL A 10 5.36 -8.39 7.35
N ILE A 11 4.20 -8.59 7.97
CA ILE A 11 3.00 -9.13 7.36
C ILE A 11 1.92 -8.05 7.32
N GLY A 12 1.28 -7.89 6.16
CA GLY A 12 0.22 -6.90 5.96
C GLY A 12 0.78 -5.49 5.69
N GLU A 13 0.08 -4.47 6.19
CA GLU A 13 0.53 -3.07 6.09
C GLU A 13 1.67 -2.83 7.08
N GLY A 14 2.83 -2.47 6.53
CA GLY A 14 4.08 -2.51 7.26
C GLY A 14 4.47 -1.25 8.01
N GLU A 15 3.82 -0.11 7.74
CA GLU A 15 4.27 1.19 8.21
C GLU A 15 4.35 1.26 9.74
N GLU A 16 3.26 0.98 10.43
CA GLU A 16 3.23 0.98 11.91
C GLU A 16 4.09 -0.13 12.50
N THR A 17 4.11 -1.32 11.87
CA THR A 17 4.95 -2.43 12.32
C THR A 17 6.43 -2.06 12.23
N PHE A 18 6.83 -1.38 11.15
CA PHE A 18 8.21 -0.95 10.95
C PHE A 18 8.62 0.13 11.95
N GLU A 19 7.72 1.05 12.27
CA GLU A 19 7.95 2.08 13.31
C GLU A 19 8.22 1.43 14.68
N GLU A 20 7.36 0.51 15.10
CA GLU A 20 7.57 -0.25 16.35
C GLU A 20 8.87 -1.07 16.35
N LEU A 21 9.21 -1.70 15.21
CA LEU A 21 10.48 -2.41 15.06
C LEU A 21 11.68 -1.47 15.19
N TYR A 22 11.60 -0.31 14.55
CA TYR A 22 12.66 0.70 14.62
C TYR A 22 12.92 1.15 16.06
N ASP A 23 11.86 1.45 16.81
CA ASP A 23 11.98 1.84 18.21
C ASP A 23 12.59 0.73 19.07
N LYS A 24 12.15 -0.51 18.87
CA LYS A 24 12.76 -1.67 19.56
C LYS A 24 14.24 -1.82 19.27
N VAL A 25 14.64 -1.70 18.01
CA VAL A 25 16.05 -1.79 17.60
C VAL A 25 16.86 -0.64 18.18
N LYS A 26 16.33 0.57 18.17
CA LYS A 26 16.95 1.76 18.78
C LYS A 26 17.21 1.57 20.27
N ASP A 27 16.29 0.92 20.97
CA ASP A 27 16.41 0.61 22.40
C ASP A 27 17.28 -0.65 22.66
N ASN A 28 17.94 -1.19 21.65
CA ASN A 28 18.73 -2.42 21.69
C ASN A 28 17.93 -3.66 22.17
N SER A 29 16.61 -3.65 22.05
CA SER A 29 15.78 -4.82 22.31
C SER A 29 15.98 -5.88 21.22
N LYS A 30 16.03 -7.14 21.64
CA LYS A 30 16.04 -8.30 20.74
C LYS A 30 14.72 -9.07 20.80
N ASP A 31 13.77 -8.61 21.59
CA ASP A 31 12.46 -9.21 21.74
C ASP A 31 11.44 -8.44 20.89
N PHE A 32 10.99 -9.09 19.82
CA PHE A 32 9.99 -8.57 18.88
C PHE A 32 8.63 -9.28 19.01
N THR A 33 8.48 -10.19 19.98
CA THR A 33 7.28 -11.03 20.13
C THR A 33 6.01 -10.23 20.42
N ASN A 34 6.16 -9.03 20.97
CA ASN A 34 5.06 -8.11 21.28
C ASN A 34 4.76 -7.12 20.14
N VAL A 35 5.47 -7.19 19.02
CA VAL A 35 5.18 -6.39 17.84
C VAL A 35 4.19 -7.14 16.96
N ASN A 36 3.04 -6.53 16.68
CA ASN A 36 2.03 -7.16 15.84
C ASN A 36 2.42 -7.18 14.36
N GLY A 37 1.92 -8.17 13.62
CA GLY A 37 2.13 -8.27 12.18
C GLY A 37 3.52 -8.76 11.78
N LEU A 38 4.13 -9.66 12.58
CA LEU A 38 5.42 -10.26 12.27
C LEU A 38 5.34 -11.77 12.10
N CYS A 39 6.25 -12.28 11.26
CA CYS A 39 6.70 -13.65 11.29
C CYS A 39 8.17 -13.64 11.68
N ILE A 40 8.50 -14.26 12.81
CA ILE A 40 9.83 -14.23 13.43
C ILE A 40 10.47 -15.60 13.28
N ARG A 41 11.74 -15.63 12.91
CA ARG A 41 12.49 -16.86 12.86
C ARG A 41 12.82 -17.35 14.28
N ASN A 42 12.36 -18.53 14.60
CA ASN A 42 12.67 -19.23 15.85
C ASN A 42 13.65 -20.38 15.57
N LYS A 43 14.76 -20.41 16.26
CA LYS A 43 15.82 -21.44 16.07
C LYS A 43 15.33 -22.85 16.32
N ASN A 44 14.31 -23.04 17.17
CA ASN A 44 13.85 -24.36 17.60
C ASN A 44 12.58 -24.82 16.82
N SER A 45 11.72 -23.92 16.41
CA SER A 45 10.41 -24.22 15.80
C SER A 45 10.26 -23.76 14.35
N GLY A 46 11.30 -23.16 13.76
CA GLY A 46 11.24 -22.59 12.42
C GLY A 46 10.76 -21.16 12.44
N TYR A 47 9.46 -20.91 12.28
CA TYR A 47 8.88 -19.57 12.25
C TYR A 47 7.68 -19.47 13.17
N GLU A 48 7.53 -18.31 13.79
CA GLU A 48 6.46 -18.00 14.73
C GLU A 48 5.78 -16.69 14.29
N PHE A 49 4.43 -16.69 14.28
CA PHE A 49 3.63 -15.52 13.95
C PHE A 49 3.25 -14.80 15.24
N THR A 50 3.43 -13.48 15.24
CA THR A 50 2.90 -12.63 16.30
C THR A 50 1.40 -12.35 16.04
N ALA A 51 0.76 -11.62 16.94
CA ALA A 51 -0.62 -11.23 16.74
C ALA A 51 -0.77 -10.41 15.44
N PRO A 52 -1.85 -10.60 14.67
CA PRO A 52 -2.10 -9.82 13.47
C PRO A 52 -2.22 -8.33 13.76
N ARG A 53 -1.79 -7.50 12.80
CA ARG A 53 -1.99 -6.06 12.88
C ARG A 53 -3.28 -5.67 12.15
N ALA A 54 -4.04 -4.74 12.73
CA ALA A 54 -5.16 -4.12 12.06
C ALA A 54 -4.69 -3.30 10.85
N LEU A 55 -5.57 -3.15 9.86
CA LEU A 55 -5.32 -2.26 8.73
C LEU A 55 -5.26 -0.79 9.21
N ILE A 56 -4.42 0.01 8.58
CA ILE A 56 -4.35 1.45 8.86
C ILE A 56 -5.68 2.09 8.52
N ALA A 57 -6.39 2.61 9.52
CA ALA A 57 -7.73 3.16 9.36
C ALA A 57 -7.73 4.49 8.59
N ASP A 58 -6.76 5.35 8.86
CA ASP A 58 -6.59 6.64 8.18
C ASP A 58 -5.30 6.66 7.36
N LEU A 59 -5.43 6.48 6.05
CA LEU A 59 -4.28 6.52 5.13
C LEU A 59 -3.62 7.90 5.02
N ASN A 60 -4.24 8.97 5.53
CA ASN A 60 -3.58 10.28 5.61
C ASN A 60 -2.51 10.35 6.69
N SER A 61 -2.55 9.44 7.67
CA SER A 61 -1.51 9.33 8.70
C SER A 61 -0.20 8.77 8.16
N VAL A 62 -0.24 8.06 7.03
CA VAL A 62 0.96 7.50 6.39
C VAL A 62 1.75 8.66 5.76
N PRO A 63 3.03 8.85 6.10
CA PRO A 63 3.84 9.89 5.49
C PRO A 63 4.00 9.67 3.99
N LEU A 64 4.18 10.75 3.23
CA LEU A 64 4.55 10.63 1.83
C LEU A 64 5.88 9.88 1.68
N PRO A 65 6.07 9.09 0.61
CA PRO A 65 7.31 8.35 0.42
C PRO A 65 8.54 9.27 0.46
N ALA A 66 9.58 8.83 1.16
CA ALA A 66 10.84 9.55 1.32
C ALA A 66 11.72 9.41 0.06
N TYR A 67 11.26 9.98 -1.06
CA TYR A 67 11.93 9.88 -2.36
C TYR A 67 13.37 10.41 -2.32
N ASP A 68 13.68 11.34 -1.42
CA ASP A 68 15.01 11.92 -1.22
C ASP A 68 16.03 10.96 -0.59
N LEU A 69 15.58 9.87 0.00
CA LEU A 69 16.44 8.81 0.52
C LEU A 69 16.76 7.71 -0.51
N MET A 70 16.24 7.84 -1.73
CA MET A 70 16.45 6.90 -2.81
C MET A 70 17.26 7.51 -3.96
N GLU A 71 17.90 6.68 -4.77
CA GLU A 71 18.52 7.11 -6.03
C GLU A 71 17.45 7.35 -7.11
N THR A 72 16.57 8.31 -6.85
CA THR A 72 15.36 8.60 -7.64
C THR A 72 15.65 8.92 -9.10
N GLU A 73 16.84 9.45 -9.43
CA GLU A 73 17.23 9.77 -10.82
C GLU A 73 17.18 8.54 -11.73
N ILE A 74 17.58 7.38 -11.24
CA ILE A 74 17.51 6.11 -12.00
C ILE A 74 16.05 5.76 -12.25
N TYR A 75 15.22 5.81 -11.21
CA TYR A 75 13.81 5.43 -11.31
C TYR A 75 13.02 6.39 -12.19
N PHE A 76 13.18 7.70 -12.04
CA PHE A 76 12.43 8.68 -12.82
C PHE A 76 12.83 8.71 -14.30
N LYS A 77 14.09 8.40 -14.61
CA LYS A 77 14.60 8.38 -15.98
C LYS A 77 14.24 7.09 -16.73
N PHE A 78 14.21 5.97 -16.01
CA PHE A 78 14.00 4.65 -16.61
C PHE A 78 12.70 3.98 -16.17
N SER A 79 11.84 4.71 -15.40
CA SER A 79 10.66 4.11 -14.82
C SER A 79 9.67 3.69 -15.89
N SER A 80 9.22 2.48 -15.69
CA SER A 80 8.04 1.77 -16.18
C SER A 80 7.72 1.82 -17.67
N LEU A 81 7.12 0.76 -18.12
CA LEU A 81 6.53 0.61 -19.46
C LEU A 81 5.63 1.80 -19.77
N PRO A 82 5.83 2.48 -20.88
CA PRO A 82 4.93 3.53 -21.30
C PRO A 82 3.55 2.93 -21.57
N LEU A 83 2.59 3.28 -20.71
CA LEU A 83 1.21 2.79 -20.78
C LEU A 83 0.30 3.68 -21.65
N SER A 84 0.77 4.87 -22.01
CA SER A 84 0.02 5.83 -22.82
C SER A 84 0.92 6.64 -23.75
N ALA A 85 0.34 7.29 -24.75
CA ALA A 85 1.06 8.17 -25.66
C ALA A 85 1.76 9.32 -24.92
N ASP A 86 1.12 9.86 -23.88
CA ASP A 86 1.68 10.94 -23.07
C ASP A 86 2.89 10.47 -22.26
N SER A 87 2.89 9.22 -21.80
CA SER A 87 4.02 8.65 -21.09
C SER A 87 5.25 8.47 -21.97
N PHE A 88 5.11 8.26 -23.28
CA PHE A 88 6.25 8.19 -24.21
C PHE A 88 7.00 9.51 -24.33
N ASN A 89 6.27 10.63 -24.26
CA ASN A 89 6.85 11.97 -24.40
C ASN A 89 7.37 12.53 -23.07
N SER A 90 7.13 11.86 -21.97
CA SER A 90 7.56 12.25 -20.63
C SER A 90 9.08 12.04 -20.49
N LYS A 91 9.74 12.98 -19.83
CA LYS A 91 11.16 12.92 -19.49
C LYS A 91 11.43 12.34 -18.12
N ARG A 92 10.51 12.55 -17.19
CA ARG A 92 10.66 12.14 -15.78
C ARG A 92 9.34 11.59 -15.25
N ARG A 93 9.28 10.28 -15.11
CA ARG A 93 8.09 9.54 -14.71
C ARG A 93 8.21 9.05 -13.28
N ALA A 94 7.12 9.09 -12.54
CA ALA A 94 6.98 8.44 -11.24
C ALA A 94 5.76 7.53 -11.22
N SER A 95 5.80 6.52 -10.36
CA SER A 95 4.62 5.70 -10.06
C SER A 95 4.13 6.00 -8.66
N THR A 96 2.82 6.00 -8.48
CA THR A 96 2.16 6.22 -7.19
C THR A 96 1.11 5.16 -6.95
N VAL A 97 0.86 4.86 -5.68
CA VAL A 97 -0.25 4.03 -5.22
C VAL A 97 -0.90 4.78 -4.06
N TRP A 98 -2.18 5.08 -4.18
CA TRP A 98 -2.95 5.75 -3.14
C TRP A 98 -4.07 4.85 -2.60
N GLU A 99 -4.73 4.07 -3.47
CA GLU A 99 -5.73 3.10 -3.05
C GLU A 99 -5.07 1.87 -2.40
N ARG A 100 -5.71 1.35 -1.38
CA ARG A 100 -5.38 0.05 -0.81
C ARG A 100 -6.61 -0.84 -0.79
N GLY A 101 -6.47 -2.04 -1.36
CA GLY A 101 -7.57 -2.98 -1.56
C GLY A 101 -8.39 -2.68 -2.80
N CYS A 102 -9.28 -3.60 -3.16
CA CYS A 102 -10.13 -3.48 -4.33
C CYS A 102 -11.54 -4.01 -4.01
N PRO A 103 -12.61 -3.28 -4.35
CA PRO A 103 -13.98 -3.72 -4.05
C PRO A 103 -14.52 -4.77 -5.05
N ARG A 104 -13.70 -5.27 -5.98
CA ARG A 104 -14.11 -6.20 -7.03
C ARG A 104 -13.76 -7.65 -6.72
N GLY A 105 -14.67 -8.58 -7.00
CA GLY A 105 -14.50 -10.01 -6.81
C GLY A 105 -14.06 -10.75 -8.08
N CYS A 106 -13.08 -10.26 -8.83
CA CYS A 106 -12.65 -10.87 -10.09
C CYS A 106 -12.01 -12.25 -9.86
N THR A 107 -12.54 -13.29 -10.48
CA THR A 107 -12.14 -14.69 -10.25
C THR A 107 -10.71 -15.02 -10.66
N PHE A 108 -10.09 -14.21 -11.51
CA PHE A 108 -8.72 -14.37 -11.98
C PHE A 108 -7.71 -13.49 -11.23
N CYS A 109 -8.16 -12.67 -10.28
CA CYS A 109 -7.31 -11.72 -9.58
C CYS A 109 -6.65 -12.36 -8.37
N SER A 110 -5.33 -12.18 -8.24
CA SER A 110 -4.57 -12.70 -7.10
C SER A 110 -4.99 -12.10 -5.76
N HIS A 111 -5.51 -10.86 -5.75
CA HIS A 111 -6.06 -10.23 -4.54
C HIS A 111 -7.28 -10.95 -3.97
N ASN A 112 -8.03 -11.67 -4.82
CA ASN A 112 -9.15 -12.49 -4.42
C ASN A 112 -8.76 -13.97 -4.19
N GLY A 113 -7.50 -14.30 -4.46
CA GLY A 113 -6.97 -15.65 -4.32
C GLY A 113 -6.44 -15.96 -2.92
N MET A 114 -6.46 -15.00 -2.01
CA MET A 114 -6.13 -15.27 -0.62
C MET A 114 -7.24 -16.09 0.01
N SER A 115 -6.91 -17.31 0.45
CA SER A 115 -7.86 -18.16 1.12
C SER A 115 -8.29 -17.53 2.46
N ARG A 116 -9.46 -17.97 2.97
CA ARG A 116 -9.88 -17.59 4.33
C ARG A 116 -8.79 -17.85 5.36
N ILE A 117 -8.06 -18.97 5.20
CA ILE A 117 -6.98 -19.37 6.09
C ILE A 117 -5.82 -18.38 6.01
N ASP A 118 -5.46 -17.93 4.81
CA ASP A 118 -4.39 -16.96 4.64
C ASP A 118 -4.76 -15.61 5.25
N LEU A 119 -5.98 -15.14 5.03
CA LEU A 119 -6.48 -13.89 5.62
C LEU A 119 -6.64 -14.00 7.14
N GLN A 120 -7.06 -15.15 7.66
CA GLN A 120 -7.12 -15.41 9.09
C GLN A 120 -5.72 -15.45 9.70
N ASN A 121 -4.75 -16.05 9.02
CA ASN A 121 -3.36 -16.08 9.48
C ASN A 121 -2.70 -14.70 9.44
N ILE A 122 -3.05 -13.87 8.45
CA ILE A 122 -2.48 -12.54 8.28
C ILE A 122 -3.17 -11.51 9.19
N TYR A 123 -4.51 -11.55 9.28
CA TYR A 123 -5.31 -10.52 9.95
C TYR A 123 -6.07 -11.02 11.19
N GLY A 124 -5.95 -12.34 11.52
CA GLY A 124 -6.59 -12.99 12.66
C GLY A 124 -8.08 -13.28 12.48
N GLU A 125 -8.60 -14.21 13.30
CA GLU A 125 -10.05 -14.37 13.48
C GLU A 125 -10.63 -13.18 14.27
N GLY A 126 -9.75 -12.30 14.66
CA GLY A 126 -9.84 -11.41 15.75
C GLY A 126 -10.89 -10.34 15.66
N ASP A 127 -11.11 -9.88 16.80
CA ASP A 127 -11.95 -8.83 17.30
C ASP A 127 -12.17 -7.70 16.25
N ARG A 128 -13.18 -7.96 15.39
CA ARG A 128 -13.67 -7.07 14.34
C ARG A 128 -14.36 -5.82 14.91
N LYS A 129 -13.98 -5.41 16.13
CA LYS A 129 -14.59 -4.28 16.84
C LYS A 129 -14.16 -2.93 16.33
N GLN A 130 -13.17 -2.87 15.43
CA GLN A 130 -12.71 -1.62 14.82
C GLN A 130 -13.20 -1.38 13.38
N GLY A 131 -14.41 -1.83 13.05
CA GLY A 131 -15.15 -1.26 11.91
C GLY A 131 -14.84 -1.79 10.52
N GLU A 132 -13.75 -2.49 10.29
CA GLU A 132 -13.38 -2.98 8.96
C GLU A 132 -13.77 -4.46 8.78
N LYS A 133 -14.93 -4.67 8.20
CA LYS A 133 -15.39 -6.01 7.82
C LYS A 133 -14.67 -6.44 6.57
N LEU A 134 -13.94 -7.56 6.64
CA LEU A 134 -13.60 -8.30 5.42
C LEU A 134 -14.91 -8.56 4.65
N VAL A 135 -14.96 -8.15 3.40
CA VAL A 135 -16.16 -8.32 2.60
C VAL A 135 -16.20 -9.76 2.12
N ARG A 136 -17.23 -10.51 2.54
CA ARG A 136 -17.49 -11.86 2.05
C ARG A 136 -17.99 -11.78 0.61
N ILE A 137 -17.30 -12.41 -0.33
CA ILE A 137 -17.63 -12.35 -1.76
C ILE A 137 -18.52 -13.51 -2.21
N SER A 138 -18.47 -14.66 -1.53
CA SER A 138 -19.27 -15.80 -1.92
C SER A 138 -19.82 -16.59 -0.73
N ASP A 139 -21.02 -17.18 -0.92
CA ASP A 139 -21.68 -18.04 0.06
C ASP A 139 -21.35 -19.53 -0.13
N LYS A 140 -20.33 -19.86 -0.93
CA LYS A 140 -19.94 -21.24 -1.24
C LYS A 140 -18.71 -21.68 -0.45
N GLU A 141 -18.47 -22.98 -0.39
CA GLU A 141 -17.44 -23.67 0.40
C GLU A 141 -16.00 -23.09 0.32
N ASN A 142 -15.71 -22.30 -0.70
CA ASN A 142 -14.47 -21.52 -0.81
C ASN A 142 -14.78 -20.05 -0.54
N ASP A 143 -14.93 -19.68 0.71
CA ASP A 143 -15.10 -18.30 1.12
C ASP A 143 -13.84 -17.49 0.76
N THR A 144 -13.97 -16.64 -0.25
CA THR A 144 -12.96 -15.65 -0.55
C THR A 144 -13.31 -14.33 0.13
N PHE A 145 -12.31 -13.69 0.72
CA PHE A 145 -12.45 -12.41 1.40
C PHE A 145 -11.69 -11.36 0.63
N GLN A 146 -12.19 -10.15 0.65
CA GLN A 146 -11.54 -8.98 0.10
C GLN A 146 -11.16 -8.02 1.21
N LEU A 147 -10.00 -7.36 1.03
CA LEU A 147 -9.67 -6.19 1.80
C LEU A 147 -10.57 -5.03 1.35
N PRO A 148 -11.12 -4.24 2.29
CA PRO A 148 -11.90 -3.07 1.94
C PRO A 148 -11.03 -2.10 1.14
N ALA A 149 -11.59 -1.55 0.07
CA ALA A 149 -10.90 -0.50 -0.66
C ALA A 149 -10.90 0.80 0.17
N ARG A 150 -9.72 1.38 0.36
CA ARG A 150 -9.49 2.57 1.17
C ARG A 150 -8.61 3.55 0.41
N TRP A 151 -8.88 4.84 0.61
CA TRP A 151 -8.16 5.94 -0.01
C TRP A 151 -7.74 6.96 1.05
N PRO A 152 -6.59 7.60 0.90
CA PRO A 152 -6.34 8.85 1.60
C PRO A 152 -7.27 9.93 1.04
N THR A 153 -7.24 11.13 1.59
CA THR A 153 -7.98 12.26 1.00
C THR A 153 -7.43 12.64 -0.37
N PRO A 154 -8.24 13.25 -1.26
CA PRO A 154 -7.73 13.80 -2.53
C PRO A 154 -6.60 14.80 -2.34
N GLU A 155 -6.61 15.57 -1.26
CA GLU A 155 -5.54 16.52 -0.90
C GLU A 155 -4.21 15.80 -0.67
N TYR A 156 -4.21 14.65 0.01
CA TYR A 156 -3.01 13.85 0.20
C TYR A 156 -2.40 13.44 -1.15
N ALA A 157 -3.23 12.93 -2.06
CA ALA A 157 -2.80 12.52 -3.39
C ALA A 157 -2.25 13.70 -4.20
N VAL A 158 -2.94 14.83 -4.20
CA VAL A 158 -2.47 16.06 -4.87
C VAL A 158 -1.17 16.57 -4.27
N ASN A 159 -1.01 16.54 -2.94
CA ASN A 159 0.24 16.93 -2.28
C ASN A 159 1.41 16.01 -2.66
N ASN A 160 1.15 14.72 -2.86
CA ASN A 160 2.17 13.80 -3.38
C ASN A 160 2.62 14.20 -4.80
N VAL A 161 1.67 14.55 -5.67
CA VAL A 161 1.98 15.03 -7.03
C VAL A 161 2.79 16.33 -6.98
N LYS A 162 2.40 17.29 -6.14
CA LYS A 162 3.14 18.54 -5.95
C LYS A 162 4.57 18.26 -5.50
N LEU A 163 4.76 17.43 -4.49
CA LEU A 163 6.08 17.03 -4.00
C LEU A 163 6.96 16.48 -5.14
N LEU A 164 6.40 15.56 -5.94
CA LEU A 164 7.11 14.94 -7.07
C LEU A 164 7.45 15.98 -8.14
N LYS A 165 6.54 16.90 -8.42
CA LYS A 165 6.80 18.00 -9.36
C LYS A 165 7.84 18.98 -8.86
N GLU A 166 7.67 19.49 -7.66
CA GLU A 166 8.49 20.57 -7.11
C GLU A 166 9.92 20.13 -6.80
N LYS A 167 10.07 18.97 -6.14
CA LYS A 167 11.40 18.48 -5.73
C LYS A 167 12.13 17.72 -6.81
N PHE A 168 11.41 16.99 -7.66
CA PHE A 168 12.01 16.04 -8.60
C PHE A 168 11.71 16.34 -10.06
N ASN A 169 10.95 17.41 -10.34
CA ASN A 169 10.56 17.82 -11.69
C ASN A 169 9.90 16.71 -12.51
N VAL A 170 9.11 15.85 -11.86
CA VAL A 170 8.31 14.81 -12.52
C VAL A 170 7.27 15.48 -13.41
N ASP A 171 7.06 14.92 -14.61
CA ASP A 171 6.13 15.44 -15.62
C ASP A 171 5.04 14.43 -16.02
N PHE A 172 5.17 13.19 -15.53
CA PHE A 172 4.16 12.15 -15.71
C PHE A 172 4.06 11.24 -14.48
N ILE A 173 2.83 10.90 -14.08
CA ILE A 173 2.57 9.99 -12.97
C ILE A 173 1.77 8.78 -13.47
N SER A 174 2.30 7.59 -13.24
CA SER A 174 1.57 6.34 -13.40
C SER A 174 0.87 6.01 -12.08
N ILE A 175 -0.45 6.10 -12.05
CA ILE A 175 -1.26 5.70 -10.90
C ILE A 175 -1.44 4.19 -11.00
N LEU A 176 -0.88 3.45 -10.04
CA LEU A 176 -0.88 1.99 -10.00
C LEU A 176 -1.93 1.44 -9.02
N ASP A 177 -2.93 2.25 -8.71
CA ASP A 177 -4.07 1.83 -7.90
C ASP A 177 -4.82 0.66 -8.56
N GLU A 178 -5.32 -0.25 -7.76
CA GLU A 178 -6.08 -1.42 -8.24
C GLU A 178 -7.32 -1.00 -9.04
N ASN A 179 -8.01 0.04 -8.61
CA ASN A 179 -9.18 0.57 -9.30
C ASN A 179 -9.50 2.00 -8.84
N MET A 180 -8.65 2.96 -9.17
CA MET A 180 -8.76 4.37 -8.77
C MET A 180 -10.17 4.94 -8.98
N THR A 181 -10.86 4.51 -10.04
CA THR A 181 -12.19 5.02 -10.39
C THR A 181 -13.35 4.30 -9.68
N SER A 182 -13.08 3.35 -8.81
CA SER A 182 -14.14 2.63 -8.08
C SER A 182 -14.89 3.52 -7.09
N ASN A 183 -14.24 4.58 -6.58
CA ASN A 183 -14.84 5.63 -5.78
C ASN A 183 -15.00 6.91 -6.61
N LEU A 184 -16.10 7.02 -7.34
CA LEU A 184 -16.36 8.16 -8.23
C LEU A 184 -16.35 9.52 -7.52
N LYS A 185 -16.78 9.57 -6.25
CA LYS A 185 -16.76 10.81 -5.47
C LYS A 185 -15.32 11.25 -5.24
N TRP A 186 -14.48 10.37 -4.74
CA TRP A 186 -13.07 10.63 -4.51
C TRP A 186 -12.35 11.03 -5.81
N THR A 187 -12.58 10.27 -6.89
CA THR A 187 -11.97 10.55 -8.20
C THR A 187 -12.35 11.93 -8.71
N LYS A 188 -13.62 12.31 -8.59
CA LYS A 188 -14.07 13.65 -9.00
C LYS A 188 -13.41 14.74 -8.16
N GLU A 189 -13.40 14.61 -6.84
CA GLU A 189 -12.77 15.57 -5.94
C GLU A 189 -11.27 15.71 -6.23
N PHE A 190 -10.57 14.60 -6.49
CA PHE A 190 -9.17 14.61 -6.92
C PHE A 190 -8.98 15.39 -8.23
N CYS A 191 -9.77 15.11 -9.26
CA CYS A 191 -9.67 15.82 -10.55
C CYS A 191 -9.97 17.31 -10.39
N ASP A 192 -11.01 17.67 -9.66
CA ASP A 192 -11.37 19.08 -9.42
C ASP A 192 -10.23 19.82 -8.72
N LEU A 193 -9.62 19.20 -7.71
CA LEU A 193 -8.48 19.76 -6.97
C LEU A 193 -7.22 19.83 -7.84
N TYR A 194 -6.96 18.80 -8.64
CA TYR A 194 -5.82 18.72 -9.55
C TYR A 194 -5.83 19.88 -10.57
N VAL A 195 -7.01 20.16 -11.15
CA VAL A 195 -7.20 21.29 -12.08
C VAL A 195 -7.11 22.62 -11.35
N LYS A 196 -7.73 22.75 -10.16
CA LYS A 196 -7.66 23.97 -9.33
C LYS A 196 -6.22 24.37 -9.01
N GLU A 197 -5.36 23.39 -8.76
CA GLU A 197 -3.94 23.61 -8.47
C GLU A 197 -3.09 23.80 -9.75
N GLY A 198 -3.69 23.74 -10.94
CA GLY A 198 -3.02 23.91 -12.24
C GLY A 198 -2.08 22.76 -12.63
N LEU A 199 -2.17 21.62 -11.95
CA LEU A 199 -1.31 20.46 -12.18
C LEU A 199 -1.61 19.82 -13.54
N ASP A 200 -2.82 19.90 -14.04
CA ASP A 200 -3.25 19.41 -15.35
C ASP A 200 -2.44 19.95 -16.53
N LYS A 201 -1.80 21.09 -16.34
CA LYS A 201 -0.96 21.76 -17.35
C LYS A 201 0.49 21.32 -17.32
N ILE A 202 0.95 20.76 -16.21
CA ILE A 202 2.38 20.55 -15.95
C ILE A 202 2.77 19.12 -15.58
N VAL A 203 1.83 18.30 -15.18
CA VAL A 203 2.00 16.86 -14.90
C VAL A 203 0.85 16.10 -15.54
N LYS A 204 1.17 15.06 -16.29
CA LYS A 204 0.17 14.14 -16.88
C LYS A 204 0.05 12.86 -16.05
N TRP A 205 -1.06 12.14 -16.21
CA TRP A 205 -1.30 10.84 -15.58
C TRP A 205 -2.28 9.99 -16.40
#